data_0e1eee1887ddf97098685663e8e42fe6
#
_entry.id   0e1eee1887ddf97098685663e8e42fe6
#
_cell.length_a   1.000
_cell.length_b   1.000
_cell.length_c   1.000
_cell.angle_alpha   90.00
_cell.angle_beta   90.00
_cell.angle_gamma   90.00
#
_symmetry.space_group_name_H-M   'P 1'
#
loop_
_entity.id
_entity.type
_entity.pdbx_description
1 polymer ?
#
loop_
_entity_poly.entity_id
_entity_poly.type
_entity_poly.pdbx_seq_one_letter_code
_entity_poly.pdbx_strand_id
1 'polypeptide(L)'
;MKFLDQAKIFLKSGNGGAGAASFRREKFIEFGGPDGGDGGRGGDVVIECVANLNTLIDYRYQQHFKAQPGRHGAGANRSGADGESVVLRVPAGTEILDEDNETVLLDLRKPGERHVLLKGGDGGFGNTHYKSATNRAPRRFGKGWPGAERWVWLRLKLIADAGLVGLPNAGKSTLLAAVSKAKPKIADYPFTTLKPQLGVVRVHDEEFVLADLPGLIEGASEGVGLGHRFLGHVERCAVILHLVDATLDDVTGAWKTIRGELEAYGANLTDKPEIVALNKSDAVDAKDMAKKRKELKRASGREPLVMSGVSGNGVPEAMAALLKIIRKTRKAEARASKHAETGAEAS
;
A
#
# COMPACT_ATOMS: atom_id res chain seq x y z
N MET A 1 -1.95 16.92 -7.40
CA MET A 1 -2.44 15.53 -7.49
C MET A 1 -3.53 15.30 -6.46
N LYS A 2 -4.63 14.65 -6.83
CA LYS A 2 -5.65 14.26 -5.84
C LYS A 2 -5.23 12.92 -5.26
N PHE A 3 -5.06 12.83 -3.96
CA PHE A 3 -4.76 11.60 -3.25
C PHE A 3 -6.05 10.79 -3.06
N LEU A 4 -6.04 9.50 -3.34
CA LEU A 4 -7.15 8.59 -3.11
C LEU A 4 -6.68 7.42 -2.25
N ASP A 5 -7.34 7.23 -1.13
CA ASP A 5 -7.06 6.23 -0.10
C ASP A 5 -8.04 5.05 -0.11
N GLN A 6 -9.18 5.19 -0.79
CA GLN A 6 -10.17 4.13 -0.93
C GLN A 6 -10.76 4.13 -2.33
N ALA A 7 -10.96 2.95 -2.89
CA ALA A 7 -11.63 2.76 -4.18
C ALA A 7 -12.47 1.48 -4.16
N LYS A 8 -13.72 1.56 -4.63
CA LYS A 8 -14.53 0.38 -4.91
C LYS A 8 -14.30 -0.04 -6.35
N ILE A 9 -13.94 -1.32 -6.57
CA ILE A 9 -13.66 -1.86 -7.89
C ILE A 9 -14.40 -3.16 -8.12
N PHE A 10 -14.74 -3.40 -9.38
CA PHE A 10 -15.34 -4.64 -9.84
C PHE A 10 -14.29 -5.53 -10.48
N LEU A 11 -14.21 -6.77 -10.03
CA LEU A 11 -13.29 -7.79 -10.50
C LEU A 11 -14.06 -8.92 -11.15
N LYS A 12 -13.59 -9.38 -12.31
CA LYS A 12 -14.13 -10.55 -12.98
C LYS A 12 -13.00 -11.36 -13.60
N SER A 13 -12.88 -12.62 -13.21
CA SER A 13 -11.98 -13.55 -13.87
C SER A 13 -12.56 -14.06 -15.19
N GLY A 14 -11.69 -14.58 -16.04
CA GLY A 14 -12.09 -15.10 -17.35
C GLY A 14 -12.93 -16.37 -17.22
N ASN A 15 -13.93 -16.52 -18.07
CA ASN A 15 -14.64 -17.80 -18.19
C ASN A 15 -13.74 -18.81 -18.92
N GLY A 16 -13.86 -20.08 -18.62
CA GLY A 16 -13.24 -21.15 -19.40
C GLY A 16 -13.87 -21.26 -20.79
N GLY A 17 -13.04 -21.55 -21.80
CA GLY A 17 -13.48 -21.82 -23.15
C GLY A 17 -14.24 -23.15 -23.24
N ALA A 18 -15.19 -23.28 -24.15
CA ALA A 18 -15.83 -24.56 -24.38
C ALA A 18 -14.90 -25.53 -25.11
N GLY A 19 -14.99 -26.81 -24.80
CA GLY A 19 -14.40 -27.87 -25.62
C GLY A 19 -15.06 -27.96 -27.00
N ALA A 20 -14.45 -28.68 -27.89
CA ALA A 20 -14.97 -28.92 -29.23
C ALA A 20 -15.61 -30.30 -29.37
N ALA A 21 -16.68 -30.38 -30.17
CA ALA A 21 -17.19 -31.63 -30.69
C ALA A 21 -16.81 -31.75 -32.17
N SER A 22 -15.72 -32.45 -32.48
CA SER A 22 -15.20 -32.62 -33.80
C SER A 22 -14.85 -34.09 -34.07
N PHE A 23 -14.83 -34.46 -35.32
CA PHE A 23 -14.51 -35.80 -35.76
C PHE A 23 -13.50 -35.73 -36.87
N ARG A 24 -12.50 -36.59 -36.81
CA ARG A 24 -11.42 -36.69 -37.81
C ARG A 24 -12.01 -36.96 -39.18
N ARG A 25 -11.65 -36.17 -40.17
CA ARG A 25 -12.02 -36.32 -41.59
C ARG A 25 -10.76 -36.31 -42.42
N GLU A 26 -10.44 -37.47 -42.99
CA GLU A 26 -9.31 -37.62 -43.89
C GLU A 26 -9.70 -38.45 -45.10
N LYS A 27 -8.93 -38.29 -46.16
CA LYS A 27 -9.13 -39.06 -47.38
C LYS A 27 -8.97 -40.56 -47.07
N PHE A 28 -9.92 -41.38 -47.51
CA PHE A 28 -9.99 -42.82 -47.23
C PHE A 28 -10.32 -43.23 -45.78
N ILE A 29 -10.71 -42.30 -44.90
CA ILE A 29 -11.23 -42.63 -43.58
C ILE A 29 -12.70 -42.20 -43.52
N GLU A 30 -13.61 -43.13 -43.68
CA GLU A 30 -15.04 -42.88 -43.72
C GLU A 30 -15.61 -42.55 -42.33
N PHE A 31 -15.10 -43.20 -41.29
CA PHE A 31 -15.53 -43.04 -39.90
C PHE A 31 -14.31 -42.67 -39.02
N GLY A 32 -13.94 -41.40 -39.01
CA GLY A 32 -12.92 -40.88 -38.10
C GLY A 32 -13.46 -40.82 -36.66
N GLY A 33 -12.60 -41.12 -35.68
CA GLY A 33 -12.96 -40.99 -34.26
C GLY A 33 -13.11 -39.52 -33.81
N PRO A 34 -13.60 -39.29 -32.56
CA PRO A 34 -13.68 -37.95 -32.00
C PRO A 34 -12.28 -37.35 -31.90
N ASP A 35 -12.12 -36.09 -32.28
CA ASP A 35 -10.88 -35.33 -32.30
C ASP A 35 -11.05 -33.89 -31.81
N GLY A 36 -12.12 -33.62 -31.08
CA GLY A 36 -12.34 -32.30 -30.50
C GLY A 36 -11.42 -32.06 -29.28
N GLY A 37 -10.68 -30.95 -29.33
CA GLY A 37 -9.79 -30.51 -28.27
C GLY A 37 -10.53 -29.80 -27.15
N ASP A 38 -9.84 -29.61 -26.02
CA ASP A 38 -10.36 -28.95 -24.83
C ASP A 38 -10.38 -27.42 -25.01
N GLY A 39 -11.26 -26.74 -24.28
CA GLY A 39 -11.21 -25.29 -24.15
C GLY A 39 -10.05 -24.85 -23.27
N GLY A 40 -9.54 -23.64 -23.52
CA GLY A 40 -8.54 -23.02 -22.65
C GLY A 40 -9.14 -22.53 -21.34
N ARG A 41 -8.31 -22.42 -20.30
CA ARG A 41 -8.69 -21.85 -19.01
C ARG A 41 -8.89 -20.35 -19.14
N GLY A 42 -9.82 -19.77 -18.38
CA GLY A 42 -9.95 -18.31 -18.23
C GLY A 42 -8.79 -17.70 -17.44
N GLY A 43 -8.46 -16.43 -17.73
CA GLY A 43 -7.44 -15.67 -17.01
C GLY A 43 -7.83 -15.39 -15.57
N ASP A 44 -6.85 -15.32 -14.70
CA ASP A 44 -7.01 -14.98 -13.28
C ASP A 44 -7.05 -13.46 -13.06
N VAL A 45 -7.59 -13.02 -11.93
CA VAL A 45 -7.40 -11.67 -11.39
C VAL A 45 -6.34 -11.74 -10.32
N VAL A 46 -5.20 -11.12 -10.59
CA VAL A 46 -4.02 -11.12 -9.71
C VAL A 46 -3.82 -9.72 -9.15
N ILE A 47 -3.44 -9.63 -7.89
CA ILE A 47 -3.01 -8.38 -7.29
C ILE A 47 -1.52 -8.45 -6.97
N GLU A 48 -0.82 -7.35 -7.20
CA GLU A 48 0.61 -7.23 -7.02
C GLU A 48 0.93 -5.95 -6.23
N CYS A 49 1.68 -6.10 -5.14
CA CYS A 49 2.17 -4.99 -4.35
C CYS A 49 3.43 -4.41 -4.99
N VAL A 50 3.46 -3.10 -5.27
CA VAL A 50 4.60 -2.44 -5.91
C VAL A 50 5.14 -1.28 -5.07
N ALA A 51 6.45 -1.09 -5.09
CA ALA A 51 7.13 -0.06 -4.28
C ALA A 51 6.93 1.37 -4.81
N ASN A 52 6.58 1.52 -6.11
CA ASN A 52 6.60 2.83 -6.78
C ASN A 52 5.26 3.56 -6.76
N LEU A 53 4.24 3.00 -6.10
CA LEU A 53 2.93 3.61 -5.97
C LEU A 53 2.70 4.06 -4.52
N ASN A 54 2.13 5.28 -4.38
CA ASN A 54 1.79 5.86 -3.07
C ASN A 54 0.31 6.23 -2.97
N THR A 55 -0.51 5.88 -3.97
CA THR A 55 -1.92 6.27 -4.04
C THR A 55 -2.72 5.28 -4.86
N LEU A 56 -4.02 5.20 -4.61
CA LEU A 56 -4.98 4.41 -5.38
C LEU A 56 -5.68 5.24 -6.47
N ILE A 57 -5.10 6.38 -6.88
CA ILE A 57 -5.77 7.35 -7.76
C ILE A 57 -6.22 6.74 -9.09
N ASP A 58 -5.46 5.80 -9.65
CA ASP A 58 -5.77 5.15 -10.93
C ASP A 58 -7.09 4.38 -10.87
N TYR A 59 -7.41 3.81 -9.71
CA TYR A 59 -8.65 3.05 -9.47
C TYR A 59 -9.90 3.93 -9.38
N ARG A 60 -9.75 5.25 -9.32
CA ARG A 60 -10.85 6.21 -9.45
C ARG A 60 -11.35 6.29 -10.88
N TYR A 61 -10.45 6.17 -11.83
CA TYR A 61 -10.76 6.31 -13.26
C TYR A 61 -11.11 4.98 -13.89
N GLN A 62 -10.43 3.92 -13.49
CA GLN A 62 -10.72 2.57 -13.92
C GLN A 62 -11.22 1.74 -12.73
N GLN A 63 -12.52 1.40 -12.76
CA GLN A 63 -13.17 0.66 -11.68
C GLN A 63 -13.51 -0.79 -12.07
N HIS A 64 -13.39 -1.17 -13.33
CA HIS A 64 -13.75 -2.50 -13.82
C HIS A 64 -12.52 -3.20 -14.37
N PHE A 65 -12.19 -4.35 -13.79
CA PHE A 65 -11.08 -5.19 -14.20
C PHE A 65 -11.61 -6.57 -14.57
N LYS A 66 -11.41 -6.95 -15.84
CA LYS A 66 -11.88 -8.20 -16.39
C LYS A 66 -10.72 -8.93 -17.05
N ALA A 67 -10.43 -10.17 -16.60
CA ALA A 67 -9.49 -11.05 -17.26
C ALA A 67 -10.12 -11.66 -18.52
N GLN A 68 -9.30 -12.09 -19.45
CA GLN A 68 -9.75 -12.63 -20.72
C GLN A 68 -10.33 -14.06 -20.53
N PRO A 69 -11.40 -14.41 -21.27
CA PRO A 69 -11.88 -15.78 -21.31
C PRO A 69 -10.92 -16.70 -22.05
N GLY A 70 -10.89 -17.96 -21.70
CA GLY A 70 -10.20 -19.00 -22.45
C GLY A 70 -10.85 -19.18 -23.84
N ARG A 71 -10.04 -19.51 -24.84
CA ARG A 71 -10.52 -19.78 -26.19
C ARG A 71 -11.17 -21.17 -26.26
N HIS A 72 -12.11 -21.31 -27.18
CA HIS A 72 -12.73 -22.60 -27.45
C HIS A 72 -11.72 -23.59 -28.04
N GLY A 73 -11.89 -24.87 -27.70
CA GLY A 73 -11.19 -25.96 -28.37
C GLY A 73 -11.57 -26.05 -29.86
N ALA A 74 -10.75 -26.73 -30.62
CA ALA A 74 -10.95 -26.92 -32.07
C ALA A 74 -10.76 -28.39 -32.46
N GLY A 75 -11.05 -28.73 -33.70
CA GLY A 75 -10.78 -30.07 -34.27
C GLY A 75 -9.29 -30.38 -34.32
N ALA A 76 -8.96 -31.62 -34.66
CA ALA A 76 -7.61 -32.18 -34.64
C ALA A 76 -6.93 -32.08 -33.25
N ASN A 77 -7.69 -32.30 -32.19
CA ASN A 77 -7.27 -32.27 -30.77
C ASN A 77 -6.57 -30.95 -30.35
N ARG A 78 -6.89 -29.84 -31.04
CA ARG A 78 -6.30 -28.55 -30.69
C ARG A 78 -7.03 -27.95 -29.50
N SER A 79 -6.33 -27.80 -28.37
CA SER A 79 -6.83 -27.09 -27.21
C SER A 79 -6.92 -25.58 -27.47
N GLY A 80 -7.93 -24.93 -26.89
CA GLY A 80 -8.02 -23.49 -26.87
C GLY A 80 -6.89 -22.85 -26.04
N ALA A 81 -6.43 -21.68 -26.45
CA ALA A 81 -5.46 -20.93 -25.66
C ALA A 81 -6.10 -20.42 -24.35
N ASP A 82 -5.32 -20.38 -23.29
CA ASP A 82 -5.74 -19.80 -22.01
C ASP A 82 -5.94 -18.28 -22.13
N GLY A 83 -6.86 -17.77 -21.34
CA GLY A 83 -7.13 -16.34 -21.26
C GLY A 83 -6.02 -15.62 -20.49
N GLU A 84 -5.72 -14.39 -20.90
CA GLU A 84 -4.73 -13.55 -20.24
C GLU A 84 -5.26 -13.07 -18.88
N SER A 85 -4.42 -13.18 -17.83
CA SER A 85 -4.73 -12.71 -16.50
C SER A 85 -4.59 -11.19 -16.41
N VAL A 86 -5.43 -10.55 -15.60
CA VAL A 86 -5.32 -9.13 -15.29
C VAL A 86 -4.56 -8.94 -13.98
N VAL A 87 -3.55 -8.05 -13.99
CA VAL A 87 -2.75 -7.73 -12.81
C VAL A 87 -3.08 -6.33 -12.32
N LEU A 88 -3.57 -6.24 -11.09
CA LEU A 88 -3.81 -4.98 -10.37
C LEU A 88 -2.57 -4.64 -9.56
N ARG A 89 -1.99 -3.47 -9.80
CA ARG A 89 -0.83 -2.99 -9.06
C ARG A 89 -1.24 -2.02 -7.98
N VAL A 90 -0.92 -2.32 -6.74
CA VAL A 90 -1.28 -1.50 -5.57
C VAL A 90 -0.05 -1.16 -4.73
N PRO A 91 -0.07 -0.03 -4.01
CA PRO A 91 1.00 0.31 -3.08
C PRO A 91 1.04 -0.63 -1.88
N ALA A 92 2.19 -0.69 -1.22
CA ALA A 92 2.34 -1.39 0.06
C ALA A 92 1.41 -0.77 1.12
N GLY A 93 0.84 -1.63 1.97
CA GLY A 93 -0.17 -1.22 2.97
C GLY A 93 -1.59 -1.13 2.43
N THR A 94 -1.86 -1.68 1.24
CA THR A 94 -3.21 -1.79 0.71
C THR A 94 -3.92 -3.00 1.30
N GLU A 95 -5.07 -2.78 1.93
CA GLU A 95 -6.04 -3.80 2.30
C GLU A 95 -7.06 -3.97 1.18
N ILE A 96 -7.40 -5.22 0.93
CA ILE A 96 -8.53 -5.57 0.09
C ILE A 96 -9.64 -6.07 1.00
N LEU A 97 -10.77 -5.40 0.93
CA LEU A 97 -11.94 -5.76 1.71
C LEU A 97 -13.05 -6.25 0.78
N ASP A 98 -13.93 -7.04 1.36
CA ASP A 98 -15.12 -7.51 0.66
C ASP A 98 -16.08 -6.35 0.35
N GLU A 99 -17.16 -6.65 -0.29
CA GLU A 99 -18.20 -5.68 -0.68
C GLU A 99 -18.80 -4.94 0.54
N ASP A 100 -18.85 -5.59 1.70
CA ASP A 100 -19.29 -5.03 2.98
C ASP A 100 -18.40 -3.90 3.52
N ASN A 101 -17.19 -3.72 2.94
CA ASN A 101 -16.16 -2.77 3.38
C ASN A 101 -15.66 -3.00 4.82
N GLU A 102 -15.88 -4.17 5.38
CA GLU A 102 -15.49 -4.56 6.74
C GLU A 102 -14.59 -5.79 6.75
N THR A 103 -14.96 -6.84 6.00
CA THR A 103 -14.25 -8.10 5.96
C THR A 103 -12.94 -7.96 5.16
N VAL A 104 -11.79 -8.13 5.82
CA VAL A 104 -10.47 -8.09 5.17
C VAL A 104 -10.21 -9.42 4.46
N LEU A 105 -10.09 -9.37 3.14
CA LEU A 105 -9.73 -10.51 2.30
C LEU A 105 -8.23 -10.70 2.21
N LEU A 106 -7.47 -9.60 2.13
CA LEU A 106 -6.02 -9.61 1.95
C LEU A 106 -5.41 -8.31 2.49
N ASP A 107 -4.23 -8.38 3.11
CA ASP A 107 -3.45 -7.23 3.58
C ASP A 107 -2.05 -7.31 2.96
N LEU A 108 -1.77 -6.45 2.00
CA LEU A 108 -0.50 -6.40 1.25
C LEU A 108 0.48 -5.46 1.94
N ARG A 109 1.52 -6.01 2.54
CA ARG A 109 2.47 -5.26 3.37
C ARG A 109 3.80 -5.00 2.69
N LYS A 110 4.26 -5.93 1.86
CA LYS A 110 5.60 -5.88 1.28
C LYS A 110 5.54 -5.74 -0.25
N PRO A 111 6.36 -4.87 -0.85
CA PRO A 111 6.54 -4.86 -2.30
C PRO A 111 6.99 -6.23 -2.81
N GLY A 112 6.46 -6.67 -3.95
CA GLY A 112 6.72 -7.98 -4.53
C GLY A 112 5.66 -9.04 -4.14
N GLU A 113 4.85 -8.82 -3.10
CA GLU A 113 3.75 -9.74 -2.77
C GLU A 113 2.75 -9.81 -3.94
N ARG A 114 2.43 -11.05 -4.34
CA ARG A 114 1.52 -11.32 -5.45
C ARG A 114 0.52 -12.40 -5.04
N HIS A 115 -0.77 -12.12 -5.22
CA HIS A 115 -1.85 -13.03 -4.83
C HIS A 115 -2.90 -13.12 -5.93
N VAL A 116 -3.47 -14.32 -6.10
CA VAL A 116 -4.61 -14.56 -6.98
C VAL A 116 -5.88 -14.31 -6.19
N LEU A 117 -6.61 -13.23 -6.53
CA LEU A 117 -7.88 -12.88 -5.88
C LEU A 117 -9.04 -13.70 -6.44
N LEU A 118 -9.12 -13.84 -7.76
CA LEU A 118 -10.17 -14.62 -8.42
C LEU A 118 -9.51 -15.54 -9.44
N LYS A 119 -9.80 -16.83 -9.33
CA LYS A 119 -9.34 -17.83 -10.29
C LYS A 119 -10.25 -17.82 -11.52
N GLY A 120 -9.65 -17.96 -12.70
CA GLY A 120 -10.36 -18.17 -13.94
C GLY A 120 -11.10 -19.51 -13.96
N GLY A 121 -12.18 -19.57 -14.73
CA GLY A 121 -12.92 -20.82 -14.94
C GLY A 121 -12.10 -21.84 -15.77
N ASP A 122 -12.21 -23.10 -15.45
CA ASP A 122 -11.53 -24.17 -16.19
C ASP A 122 -12.16 -24.36 -17.58
N GLY A 123 -11.33 -24.75 -18.53
CA GLY A 123 -11.77 -25.08 -19.89
C GLY A 123 -12.65 -26.34 -19.91
N GLY A 124 -13.62 -26.34 -20.81
CA GLY A 124 -14.50 -27.50 -21.03
C GLY A 124 -13.77 -28.60 -21.79
N PHE A 125 -14.01 -29.84 -21.45
CA PHE A 125 -13.47 -30.99 -22.15
C PHE A 125 -14.01 -31.15 -23.56
N GLY A 126 -13.16 -31.46 -24.52
CA GLY A 126 -13.54 -31.88 -25.86
C GLY A 126 -14.21 -33.23 -25.91
N ASN A 127 -14.86 -33.54 -27.03
CA ASN A 127 -15.58 -34.81 -27.18
C ASN A 127 -14.67 -36.05 -27.09
N THR A 128 -13.38 -35.90 -27.30
CA THR A 128 -12.37 -36.98 -27.15
C THR A 128 -12.39 -37.56 -25.73
N HIS A 129 -12.58 -36.74 -24.71
CA HIS A 129 -12.67 -37.16 -23.30
C HIS A 129 -13.87 -38.06 -22.98
N TYR A 130 -14.94 -37.94 -23.77
CA TYR A 130 -16.19 -38.68 -23.53
C TYR A 130 -16.23 -40.00 -24.33
N LYS A 131 -15.15 -40.38 -25.01
CA LYS A 131 -15.04 -41.65 -25.72
C LYS A 131 -15.00 -42.81 -24.74
N SER A 132 -15.86 -43.80 -24.95
CA SER A 132 -15.92 -45.01 -24.16
C SER A 132 -16.10 -46.24 -25.04
N ALA A 133 -16.02 -47.46 -24.47
CA ALA A 133 -16.26 -48.70 -25.20
C ALA A 133 -17.67 -48.79 -25.79
N THR A 134 -18.64 -48.23 -25.06
CA THR A 134 -20.07 -48.20 -25.48
C THR A 134 -20.43 -46.96 -26.32
N ASN A 135 -19.66 -45.87 -26.23
CA ASN A 135 -19.87 -44.65 -27.04
C ASN A 135 -18.57 -44.24 -27.70
N ARG A 136 -18.33 -44.77 -28.91
CA ARG A 136 -17.10 -44.53 -29.68
C ARG A 136 -17.10 -43.18 -30.44
N ALA A 137 -18.28 -42.54 -30.61
CA ALA A 137 -18.45 -41.28 -31.32
C ALA A 137 -19.27 -40.25 -30.53
N PRO A 138 -18.80 -39.81 -29.34
CA PRO A 138 -19.54 -38.88 -28.52
C PRO A 138 -19.63 -37.50 -29.19
N ARG A 139 -20.83 -36.92 -29.19
CA ARG A 139 -21.10 -35.55 -29.63
C ARG A 139 -21.17 -34.55 -28.47
N ARG A 140 -20.99 -35.05 -27.21
CA ARG A 140 -20.98 -34.24 -26.01
C ARG A 140 -19.61 -33.56 -25.84
N PHE A 141 -19.63 -32.32 -25.38
CA PHE A 141 -18.46 -31.54 -24.98
C PHE A 141 -18.79 -30.70 -23.75
N GLY A 142 -17.79 -30.25 -22.99
CA GLY A 142 -17.93 -29.37 -21.85
C GLY A 142 -18.05 -27.89 -22.31
N LYS A 143 -18.95 -27.14 -21.69
CA LYS A 143 -19.15 -25.71 -22.01
C LYS A 143 -18.06 -24.79 -21.44
N GLY A 144 -17.16 -25.33 -20.62
CA GLY A 144 -16.25 -24.54 -19.77
C GLY A 144 -16.96 -24.05 -18.51
N TRP A 145 -16.17 -23.70 -17.52
CA TRP A 145 -16.66 -23.22 -16.22
C TRP A 145 -16.73 -21.70 -16.19
N PRO A 146 -17.73 -21.09 -15.54
CA PRO A 146 -17.77 -19.64 -15.41
C PRO A 146 -16.62 -19.15 -14.53
N GLY A 147 -16.10 -17.97 -14.84
CA GLY A 147 -15.22 -17.23 -13.97
C GLY A 147 -15.98 -16.65 -12.77
N ALA A 148 -15.24 -16.32 -11.72
CA ALA A 148 -15.78 -15.65 -10.54
C ALA A 148 -15.85 -14.13 -10.77
N GLU A 149 -16.82 -13.48 -10.11
CA GLU A 149 -16.93 -12.03 -10.11
C GLU A 149 -17.21 -11.54 -8.68
N ARG A 150 -16.66 -10.37 -8.33
CA ARG A 150 -16.79 -9.79 -7.01
C ARG A 150 -16.55 -8.29 -7.05
N TRP A 151 -17.31 -7.54 -6.25
CA TRP A 151 -16.97 -6.19 -5.84
C TRP A 151 -16.03 -6.24 -4.64
N VAL A 152 -14.99 -5.43 -4.65
CA VAL A 152 -14.08 -5.30 -3.52
C VAL A 152 -13.77 -3.83 -3.28
N TRP A 153 -13.41 -3.52 -2.02
CA TRP A 153 -12.84 -2.25 -1.66
C TRP A 153 -11.31 -2.38 -1.56
N LEU A 154 -10.60 -1.48 -2.19
CA LEU A 154 -9.21 -1.22 -1.92
C LEU A 154 -9.12 -0.11 -0.89
N ARG A 155 -8.46 -0.35 0.22
CA ARG A 155 -8.21 0.62 1.27
C ARG A 155 -6.70 0.70 1.50
N LEU A 156 -6.12 1.87 1.23
CA LEU A 156 -4.73 2.13 1.55
C LEU A 156 -4.64 2.52 3.02
N LYS A 157 -4.05 1.67 3.84
CA LYS A 157 -3.60 2.07 5.19
C LYS A 157 -2.47 3.05 4.98
N LEU A 158 -2.77 4.34 5.03
CA LEU A 158 -1.78 5.38 4.81
C LEU A 158 -0.60 5.19 5.76
N ILE A 159 0.49 4.76 5.17
CA ILE A 159 1.79 4.77 5.79
C ILE A 159 2.31 6.17 5.52
N ALA A 160 2.38 7.01 6.54
CA ALA A 160 3.16 8.22 6.42
C ALA A 160 4.62 7.80 6.41
N ASP A 161 5.38 8.30 5.45
CA ASP A 161 6.84 8.08 5.42
C ASP A 161 7.53 8.73 6.61
N ALA A 162 6.99 9.89 7.07
CA ALA A 162 7.47 10.61 8.25
C ALA A 162 6.31 11.07 9.13
N GLY A 163 6.51 10.98 10.45
CA GLY A 163 5.56 11.49 11.45
C GLY A 163 6.05 12.77 12.10
N LEU A 164 5.14 13.77 12.26
CA LEU A 164 5.39 14.97 13.05
C LEU A 164 4.97 14.73 14.50
N VAL A 165 5.87 14.98 15.43
CA VAL A 165 5.60 14.94 16.86
C VAL A 165 6.05 16.24 17.52
N GLY A 166 5.48 16.58 18.65
CA GLY A 166 5.82 17.79 19.41
C GLY A 166 4.66 18.26 20.26
N LEU A 167 4.92 19.11 21.23
CA LEU A 167 3.91 19.70 22.13
C LEU A 167 2.80 20.43 21.35
N PRO A 168 1.62 20.65 21.92
CA PRO A 168 0.62 21.54 21.36
C PRO A 168 1.27 22.88 21.02
N ASN A 169 0.84 23.49 19.91
CA ASN A 169 1.36 24.76 19.41
C ASN A 169 2.85 24.80 19.00
N ALA A 170 3.55 23.67 18.96
CA ALA A 170 4.92 23.59 18.41
C ALA A 170 5.01 23.95 16.92
N GLY A 171 3.88 24.15 16.26
CA GLY A 171 3.80 24.54 14.85
C GLY A 171 3.71 23.38 13.85
N LYS A 172 3.30 22.19 14.29
CA LYS A 172 3.16 20.99 13.46
C LYS A 172 2.25 21.21 12.25
N SER A 173 1.02 21.63 12.50
CA SER A 173 0.02 21.85 11.42
C SER A 173 0.41 23.02 10.52
N THR A 174 1.07 24.06 11.05
CA THR A 174 1.60 25.17 10.27
C THR A 174 2.70 24.70 9.32
N LEU A 175 3.64 23.89 9.82
CA LEU A 175 4.68 23.31 8.99
C LEU A 175 4.08 22.41 7.90
N LEU A 176 3.13 21.53 8.28
CA LEU A 176 2.48 20.65 7.31
C LEU A 176 1.78 21.43 6.20
N ALA A 177 1.10 22.52 6.55
CA ALA A 177 0.44 23.39 5.57
C ALA A 177 1.47 24.11 4.66
N ALA A 178 2.63 24.51 5.19
CA ALA A 178 3.68 25.20 4.45
C ALA A 178 4.40 24.28 3.45
N VAL A 179 4.63 23.02 3.81
CA VAL A 179 5.40 22.07 2.96
C VAL A 179 4.53 21.24 2.03
N SER A 180 3.23 21.16 2.29
CA SER A 180 2.31 20.36 1.50
C SER A 180 1.95 21.05 0.19
N LYS A 181 2.13 20.37 -0.94
CA LYS A 181 1.83 20.85 -2.28
C LYS A 181 0.31 21.01 -2.55
N ALA A 182 -0.52 20.31 -1.78
CA ALA A 182 -1.96 20.38 -1.77
C ALA A 182 -2.42 20.70 -0.34
N LYS A 183 -3.62 21.29 -0.18
CA LYS A 183 -4.19 21.45 1.17
C LYS A 183 -4.10 20.12 1.92
N PRO A 184 -3.54 20.10 3.15
CA PRO A 184 -3.49 18.89 3.96
C PRO A 184 -4.87 18.26 4.03
N LYS A 185 -4.95 16.94 3.84
CA LYS A 185 -6.21 16.22 3.88
C LYS A 185 -6.37 15.64 5.28
N ILE A 186 -7.48 15.95 5.91
CA ILE A 186 -7.91 15.25 7.12
C ILE A 186 -8.33 13.86 6.68
N ALA A 187 -7.63 12.85 7.15
CA ALA A 187 -7.96 11.46 6.88
C ALA A 187 -9.03 10.98 7.88
N ASP A 188 -10.17 10.57 7.36
CA ASP A 188 -11.29 10.07 8.16
C ASP A 188 -11.19 8.54 8.24
N TYR A 189 -10.51 8.05 9.27
CA TYR A 189 -10.41 6.62 9.52
C TYR A 189 -11.49 6.17 10.51
N PRO A 190 -12.30 5.15 10.20
CA PRO A 190 -13.37 4.70 11.09
C PRO A 190 -12.90 4.18 12.45
N PHE A 191 -11.58 4.03 12.62
CA PHE A 191 -10.96 3.55 13.86
C PHE A 191 -10.10 4.59 14.58
N THR A 192 -10.11 5.88 14.14
CA THR A 192 -9.37 6.96 14.80
C THR A 192 -10.35 7.99 15.37
N THR A 193 -10.25 8.26 16.65
CA THR A 193 -10.96 9.38 17.32
C THR A 193 -10.35 10.73 16.96
N LEU A 194 -9.05 10.74 16.66
CA LEU A 194 -8.30 11.92 16.23
C LEU A 194 -7.89 11.70 14.77
N LYS A 195 -8.32 12.59 13.89
CA LYS A 195 -8.08 12.50 12.45
C LYS A 195 -6.70 13.06 12.12
N PRO A 196 -5.73 12.23 11.68
CA PRO A 196 -4.42 12.73 11.28
C PRO A 196 -4.54 13.63 10.05
N GLN A 197 -3.75 14.68 10.02
CA GLN A 197 -3.59 15.51 8.84
C GLN A 197 -2.40 15.01 8.04
N LEU A 198 -2.62 14.74 6.77
CA LEU A 198 -1.61 14.22 5.86
C LEU A 198 -1.26 15.28 4.82
N GLY A 199 0.04 15.45 4.59
CA GLY A 199 0.55 16.30 3.54
C GLY A 199 1.52 15.55 2.64
N VAL A 200 1.40 15.74 1.32
CA VAL A 200 2.38 15.26 0.37
C VAL A 200 3.44 16.33 0.19
N VAL A 201 4.66 15.99 0.58
CA VAL A 201 5.83 16.86 0.50
C VAL A 201 6.64 16.44 -0.72
N ARG A 202 7.01 17.43 -1.56
CA ARG A 202 7.91 17.21 -2.69
C ARG A 202 9.26 17.86 -2.43
N VAL A 203 10.30 17.04 -2.53
CA VAL A 203 11.69 17.50 -2.45
C VAL A 203 12.39 17.05 -3.75
N HIS A 204 12.79 18.02 -4.58
CA HIS A 204 13.25 17.78 -5.96
C HIS A 204 12.18 16.99 -6.76
N ASP A 205 12.54 15.81 -7.27
CA ASP A 205 11.65 14.96 -8.06
C ASP A 205 11.01 13.82 -7.27
N GLU A 206 11.21 13.76 -5.95
CA GLU A 206 10.64 12.73 -5.10
C GLU A 206 9.57 13.30 -4.17
N GLU A 207 8.58 12.46 -3.90
CA GLU A 207 7.47 12.77 -3.01
C GLU A 207 7.45 11.79 -1.83
N PHE A 208 7.09 12.31 -0.65
CA PHE A 208 6.83 11.50 0.53
C PHE A 208 5.64 12.05 1.31
N VAL A 209 5.03 11.20 2.14
CA VAL A 209 3.87 11.58 2.95
C VAL A 209 4.34 11.92 4.36
N LEU A 210 3.96 13.13 4.80
CA LEU A 210 4.18 13.62 6.16
C LEU A 210 2.85 13.64 6.90
N ALA A 211 2.79 13.02 8.09
CA ALA A 211 1.60 12.99 8.93
C ALA A 211 1.78 13.90 10.14
N ASP A 212 0.84 14.79 10.38
CA ASP A 212 0.66 15.42 11.69
C ASP A 212 -0.04 14.41 12.60
N LEU A 213 0.61 14.04 13.70
CA LEU A 213 0.14 13.08 14.65
C LEU A 213 -0.47 13.82 15.85
N PRO A 214 -1.75 14.24 15.79
CA PRO A 214 -2.42 14.92 16.88
C PRO A 214 -2.69 13.93 18.02
N GLY A 215 -2.63 14.40 19.25
CA GLY A 215 -3.12 13.64 20.40
C GLY A 215 -2.14 12.68 21.06
N LEU A 216 -0.83 12.82 20.82
CA LEU A 216 0.16 12.15 21.66
C LEU A 216 0.09 12.66 23.11
N ILE A 217 -0.50 13.83 23.38
CA ILE A 217 -0.47 14.55 24.66
C ILE A 217 -1.83 14.67 25.34
N GLU A 218 -2.95 14.66 24.61
CA GLU A 218 -4.28 14.84 25.24
C GLU A 218 -4.93 13.50 25.57
N GLY A 219 -4.63 12.94 26.78
CA GLY A 219 -5.38 11.81 27.33
C GLY A 219 -4.71 10.45 27.26
N ALA A 220 -3.45 10.34 26.87
CA ALA A 220 -2.74 9.07 26.83
C ALA A 220 -2.59 8.39 28.19
N SER A 221 -2.61 9.17 29.29
CA SER A 221 -2.50 8.68 30.67
C SER A 221 -3.82 8.20 31.31
N GLU A 222 -4.96 8.45 30.69
CA GLU A 222 -6.28 8.11 31.28
C GLU A 222 -6.92 6.82 30.72
N GLY A 223 -6.13 5.82 30.43
CA GLY A 223 -6.53 4.40 30.59
C GLY A 223 -7.69 3.85 29.77
N VAL A 224 -8.11 4.43 28.64
CA VAL A 224 -9.18 3.83 27.82
C VAL A 224 -8.69 3.57 26.40
N GLY A 225 -8.25 2.34 26.15
CA GLY A 225 -8.28 1.58 24.87
C GLY A 225 -8.10 2.22 23.49
N LEU A 226 -8.01 3.54 23.39
CA LEU A 226 -8.07 4.33 22.16
C LEU A 226 -6.69 4.60 21.51
N GLY A 227 -5.62 4.57 22.31
CA GLY A 227 -4.25 4.85 21.85
C GLY A 227 -3.66 3.75 20.95
N HIS A 228 -3.94 2.49 21.24
CA HIS A 228 -3.30 1.34 20.57
C HIS A 228 -3.60 1.22 19.07
N ARG A 229 -4.76 1.69 18.59
CA ARG A 229 -5.11 1.59 17.18
C ARG A 229 -4.53 2.72 16.30
N PHE A 230 -4.35 3.90 16.88
CA PHE A 230 -3.77 5.06 16.18
C PHE A 230 -2.27 4.91 15.94
N LEU A 231 -1.57 4.23 16.84
CA LEU A 231 -0.12 4.03 16.79
C LEU A 231 0.37 3.06 15.74
N GLY A 232 -0.49 2.17 15.24
CA GLY A 232 -0.15 1.36 14.10
C GLY A 232 0.25 2.17 12.85
N HIS A 233 -0.08 3.46 12.82
CA HIS A 233 0.35 4.38 11.75
C HIS A 233 1.74 4.96 12.03
N VAL A 234 2.04 5.28 13.29
CA VAL A 234 3.37 5.77 13.69
C VAL A 234 4.41 4.66 13.60
N GLU A 235 4.03 3.43 13.94
CA GLU A 235 4.88 2.24 13.80
C GLU A 235 5.41 2.07 12.37
N ARG A 236 4.68 2.54 11.38
CA ARG A 236 5.03 2.39 9.96
C ARG A 236 5.81 3.57 9.39
N CYS A 237 5.92 4.70 10.10
CA CYS A 237 6.76 5.80 9.67
C CYS A 237 8.23 5.39 9.67
N ALA A 238 8.96 5.74 8.60
CA ALA A 238 10.39 5.48 8.49
C ALA A 238 11.22 6.40 9.41
N VAL A 239 10.68 7.59 9.75
CA VAL A 239 11.38 8.62 10.51
C VAL A 239 10.38 9.51 11.26
N ILE A 240 10.80 10.04 12.41
CA ILE A 240 10.03 11.00 13.18
C ILE A 240 10.72 12.38 13.08
N LEU A 241 9.95 13.44 12.78
CA LEU A 241 10.36 14.81 12.92
C LEU A 241 9.79 15.37 14.21
N HIS A 242 10.64 15.57 15.21
CA HIS A 242 10.27 16.11 16.51
C HIS A 242 10.44 17.62 16.53
N LEU A 243 9.33 18.33 16.53
CA LEU A 243 9.31 19.79 16.59
C LEU A 243 9.28 20.28 18.04
N VAL A 244 10.27 21.08 18.41
CA VAL A 244 10.34 21.74 19.70
C VAL A 244 10.17 23.24 19.47
N ASP A 245 9.25 23.87 20.18
CA ASP A 245 9.03 25.31 20.13
C ASP A 245 10.22 26.05 20.76
N ALA A 246 10.93 26.80 19.95
CA ALA A 246 12.09 27.57 20.41
C ALA A 246 11.72 28.75 21.32
N THR A 247 10.47 29.18 21.37
CA THR A 247 10.01 30.25 22.27
C THR A 247 9.88 29.82 23.73
N LEU A 248 9.84 28.50 24.00
CA LEU A 248 9.77 27.97 25.35
C LEU A 248 11.07 28.19 26.12
N ASP A 249 10.97 28.47 27.42
CA ASP A 249 12.14 28.61 28.30
C ASP A 249 12.87 27.26 28.47
N ASP A 250 12.14 26.17 28.67
CA ASP A 250 12.68 24.81 28.78
C ASP A 250 12.40 23.94 27.54
N VAL A 251 13.22 24.10 26.54
CA VAL A 251 13.17 23.28 25.32
C VAL A 251 13.55 21.82 25.59
N THR A 252 14.37 21.57 26.63
CA THR A 252 14.81 20.22 26.99
C THR A 252 13.69 19.44 27.65
N GLY A 253 12.97 20.07 28.59
CA GLY A 253 11.78 19.48 29.21
C GLY A 253 10.70 19.16 28.19
N ALA A 254 10.42 20.10 27.28
CA ALA A 254 9.46 19.89 26.19
C ALA A 254 9.80 18.66 25.32
N TRP A 255 11.08 18.51 24.97
CA TRP A 255 11.54 17.32 24.23
C TRP A 255 11.42 16.02 25.05
N LYS A 256 11.80 16.05 26.34
CA LYS A 256 11.71 14.88 27.23
C LYS A 256 10.28 14.40 27.44
N THR A 257 9.33 15.32 27.58
CA THR A 257 7.90 15.01 27.74
C THR A 257 7.41 14.16 26.57
N ILE A 258 7.66 14.59 25.34
CA ILE A 258 7.26 13.83 24.13
C ILE A 258 7.99 12.49 24.04
N ARG A 259 9.29 12.44 24.39
CA ARG A 259 10.03 11.17 24.41
C ARG A 259 9.45 10.18 25.42
N GLY A 260 9.10 10.67 26.62
CA GLY A 260 8.45 9.83 27.62
C GLY A 260 7.10 9.29 27.18
N GLU A 261 6.32 10.07 26.45
CA GLU A 261 5.07 9.61 25.84
C GLU A 261 5.31 8.55 24.76
N LEU A 262 6.28 8.76 23.86
CA LEU A 262 6.66 7.76 22.88
C LEU A 262 7.15 6.45 23.52
N GLU A 263 7.85 6.52 24.66
CA GLU A 263 8.26 5.36 25.46
C GLU A 263 7.09 4.64 26.11
N ALA A 264 6.18 5.39 26.71
CA ALA A 264 4.99 4.84 27.38
C ALA A 264 4.07 4.10 26.40
N TYR A 265 4.10 4.49 25.15
CA TYR A 265 3.36 3.82 24.10
C TYR A 265 3.96 2.47 23.69
N GLY A 266 5.24 2.23 23.84
CA GLY A 266 5.92 1.03 23.40
C GLY A 266 6.09 0.95 21.89
N ALA A 267 5.92 -0.22 21.30
CA ALA A 267 5.92 -0.49 19.86
C ALA A 267 7.18 0.00 19.11
N ASN A 268 8.35 0.00 19.78
CA ASN A 268 9.65 0.37 19.21
C ASN A 268 9.70 1.78 18.57
N LEU A 269 8.80 2.69 19.00
CA LEU A 269 8.77 4.05 18.46
C LEU A 269 10.01 4.85 18.83
N THR A 270 10.61 4.56 19.98
CA THR A 270 11.84 5.17 20.45
C THR A 270 13.09 4.75 19.67
N ASP A 271 13.03 3.59 19.00
CA ASP A 271 14.14 3.06 18.21
C ASP A 271 14.17 3.66 16.78
N LYS A 272 13.08 4.34 16.40
CA LYS A 272 13.01 4.96 15.09
C LYS A 272 14.01 6.10 14.91
N PRO A 273 14.53 6.30 13.69
CA PRO A 273 15.28 7.49 13.35
C PRO A 273 14.46 8.74 13.69
N GLU A 274 15.06 9.65 14.45
CA GLU A 274 14.43 10.90 14.87
C GLU A 274 15.27 12.08 14.40
N ILE A 275 14.63 13.09 13.83
CA ILE A 275 15.21 14.39 13.54
C ILE A 275 14.59 15.37 14.56
N VAL A 276 15.41 16.03 15.34
CA VAL A 276 14.96 17.05 16.28
C VAL A 276 15.12 18.42 15.64
N ALA A 277 14.07 19.24 15.70
CA ALA A 277 14.10 20.58 15.13
C ALA A 277 13.54 21.62 16.10
N LEU A 278 14.27 22.72 16.28
CA LEU A 278 13.81 23.93 16.93
C LEU A 278 13.00 24.77 15.93
N ASN A 279 11.69 24.85 16.14
CA ASN A 279 10.78 25.64 15.29
C ASN A 279 10.54 27.02 15.89
N LYS A 280 9.98 27.92 15.09
CA LYS A 280 9.73 29.34 15.43
C LYS A 280 11.04 30.14 15.66
N SER A 281 12.05 29.85 14.87
CA SER A 281 13.33 30.54 14.95
C SER A 281 13.23 32.05 14.63
N ASP A 282 12.16 32.45 13.96
CA ASP A 282 11.84 33.84 13.65
C ASP A 282 11.42 34.69 14.88
N ALA A 283 11.02 34.03 15.97
CA ALA A 283 10.55 34.67 17.21
C ALA A 283 11.61 34.67 18.35
N VAL A 284 12.86 34.21 18.07
CA VAL A 284 13.90 34.06 19.09
C VAL A 284 15.20 34.69 18.60
N ASP A 285 15.89 35.41 19.50
CA ASP A 285 17.18 36.02 19.20
C ASP A 285 18.26 34.99 18.92
N ALA A 286 19.25 35.35 18.07
CA ALA A 286 20.32 34.45 17.65
C ALA A 286 21.16 33.90 18.84
N LYS A 287 21.35 34.66 19.90
CA LYS A 287 22.07 34.24 21.11
C LYS A 287 21.30 33.17 21.87
N ASP A 288 20.02 33.39 22.11
CA ASP A 288 19.15 32.43 22.79
C ASP A 288 18.93 31.18 21.96
N MET A 289 18.79 31.32 20.66
CA MET A 289 18.73 30.18 19.75
C MET A 289 19.97 29.31 19.84
N ALA A 290 21.17 29.91 19.84
CA ALA A 290 22.42 29.16 19.99
C ALA A 290 22.55 28.42 21.33
N LYS A 291 22.05 29.03 22.43
CA LYS A 291 21.97 28.42 23.75
C LYS A 291 21.03 27.22 23.76
N LYS A 292 19.77 27.42 23.36
CA LYS A 292 18.72 26.38 23.28
C LYS A 292 19.14 25.21 22.39
N ARG A 293 19.79 25.49 21.26
CA ARG A 293 20.36 24.46 20.37
C ARG A 293 21.40 23.60 21.08
N LYS A 294 22.31 24.21 21.87
CA LYS A 294 23.30 23.47 22.65
C LYS A 294 22.68 22.63 23.76
N GLU A 295 21.69 23.15 24.45
CA GLU A 295 20.96 22.45 25.52
C GLU A 295 20.22 21.23 24.94
N LEU A 296 19.48 21.42 23.85
CA LEU A 296 18.74 20.36 23.19
C LEU A 296 19.66 19.31 22.56
N LYS A 297 20.83 19.72 22.02
CA LYS A 297 21.87 18.79 21.55
C LYS A 297 22.41 17.91 22.67
N ARG A 298 22.65 18.47 23.85
CA ARG A 298 23.11 17.69 25.02
C ARG A 298 22.06 16.70 25.49
N ALA A 299 20.79 17.09 25.48
CA ALA A 299 19.70 16.25 25.94
C ALA A 299 19.36 15.12 24.96
N SER A 300 19.31 15.42 23.65
CA SER A 300 18.92 14.48 22.61
C SER A 300 20.07 13.62 22.06
N GLY A 301 21.33 14.03 22.28
CA GLY A 301 22.50 13.43 21.68
C GLY A 301 22.60 13.66 20.15
N ARG A 302 21.75 14.51 19.58
CA ARG A 302 21.64 14.77 18.16
C ARG A 302 21.81 16.25 17.86
N GLU A 303 22.23 16.60 16.65
CA GLU A 303 22.31 18.00 16.24
C GLU A 303 20.93 18.52 15.85
N PRO A 304 20.32 19.45 16.62
CA PRO A 304 19.02 19.98 16.27
C PRO A 304 19.08 20.88 15.05
N LEU A 305 18.11 20.72 14.14
CA LEU A 305 17.87 21.65 13.05
C LEU A 305 17.19 22.91 13.61
N VAL A 306 17.46 24.05 13.00
CA VAL A 306 16.80 25.32 13.33
C VAL A 306 15.94 25.70 12.15
N MET A 307 14.64 25.95 12.40
CA MET A 307 13.70 26.23 11.32
C MET A 307 12.58 27.15 11.78
N SER A 308 11.87 27.71 10.81
CA SER A 308 10.61 28.41 11.01
C SER A 308 9.60 27.95 9.96
N GLY A 309 8.52 27.35 10.43
CA GLY A 309 7.40 26.94 9.56
C GLY A 309 6.64 28.13 8.94
N VAL A 310 6.79 29.32 9.50
CA VAL A 310 6.13 30.55 9.02
C VAL A 310 7.01 31.26 7.97
N SER A 311 8.29 31.49 8.28
CA SER A 311 9.21 32.18 7.36
C SER A 311 9.78 31.25 6.27
N GLY A 312 9.68 29.93 6.44
CA GLY A 312 10.25 28.95 5.53
C GLY A 312 11.75 28.70 5.73
N ASN A 313 12.43 29.43 6.62
CA ASN A 313 13.84 29.25 6.87
C ASN A 313 14.12 27.88 7.49
N GLY A 314 15.16 27.16 7.01
CA GLY A 314 15.54 25.82 7.49
C GLY A 314 14.56 24.70 7.14
N VAL A 315 13.42 25.00 6.53
CA VAL A 315 12.43 24.00 6.13
C VAL A 315 12.95 23.10 5.00
N PRO A 316 13.56 23.62 3.91
CA PRO A 316 14.11 22.78 2.86
C PRO A 316 15.15 21.78 3.36
N GLU A 317 16.01 22.19 4.29
CA GLU A 317 17.05 21.37 4.90
C GLU A 317 16.44 20.24 5.75
N ALA A 318 15.38 20.54 6.52
CA ALA A 318 14.65 19.56 7.30
C ALA A 318 13.97 18.52 6.40
N MET A 319 13.33 18.96 5.31
CA MET A 319 12.68 18.06 4.37
C MET A 319 13.68 17.19 3.61
N ALA A 320 14.83 17.74 3.24
CA ALA A 320 15.93 16.98 2.61
C ALA A 320 16.52 15.93 3.57
N ALA A 321 16.66 16.26 4.86
CA ALA A 321 17.13 15.32 5.88
C ALA A 321 16.14 14.15 6.08
N LEU A 322 14.82 14.43 6.11
CA LEU A 322 13.78 13.40 6.16
C LEU A 322 13.86 12.48 4.95
N LEU A 323 13.92 13.05 3.74
CA LEU A 323 13.98 12.27 2.50
C LEU A 323 15.22 11.36 2.46
N LYS A 324 16.36 11.82 2.97
CA LYS A 324 17.59 10.99 3.05
C LYS A 324 17.38 9.73 3.90
N ILE A 325 16.70 9.84 5.03
CA ILE A 325 16.40 8.69 5.90
C ILE A 325 15.37 7.78 5.23
N ILE A 326 14.28 8.34 4.70
CA ILE A 326 13.24 7.60 3.99
C ILE A 326 13.83 6.76 2.85
N ARG A 327 14.72 7.36 2.03
CA ARG A 327 15.43 6.65 0.96
C ARG A 327 16.26 5.46 1.47
N LYS A 328 16.93 5.65 2.63
CA LYS A 328 17.72 4.58 3.24
C LYS A 328 16.84 3.42 3.69
N THR A 329 15.71 3.70 4.32
CA THR A 329 14.74 2.70 4.77
C THR A 329 14.13 1.97 3.58
N ARG A 330 13.63 2.68 2.56
CA ARG A 330 13.06 2.08 1.34
C ARG A 330 14.06 1.17 0.60
N LYS A 331 15.36 1.57 0.55
CA LYS A 331 16.42 0.73 -0.04
C LYS A 331 16.70 -0.53 0.79
N ALA A 332 16.66 -0.44 2.11
CA ALA A 332 16.84 -1.59 2.99
C ALA A 332 15.69 -2.59 2.84
N GLU A 333 14.45 -2.12 2.80
CA GLU A 333 13.26 -2.93 2.57
C GLU A 333 13.28 -3.63 1.19
N ALA A 334 13.66 -2.90 0.13
CA ALA A 334 13.78 -3.47 -1.22
C ALA A 334 14.88 -4.53 -1.33
N ARG A 335 15.96 -4.41 -0.56
CA ARG A 335 17.01 -5.46 -0.49
C ARG A 335 16.52 -6.69 0.27
N ALA A 336 15.82 -6.51 1.39
CA ALA A 336 15.26 -7.60 2.16
C ALA A 336 14.23 -8.41 1.35
N SER A 337 13.40 -7.75 0.53
CA SER A 337 12.44 -8.40 -0.36
C SER A 337 13.13 -9.25 -1.43
N LYS A 338 14.22 -8.76 -2.06
CA LYS A 338 14.98 -9.54 -3.05
C LYS A 338 15.65 -10.77 -2.47
N HIS A 339 16.14 -10.70 -1.24
CA HIS A 339 16.74 -11.87 -0.56
C HIS A 339 15.69 -12.93 -0.19
N ALA A 340 14.45 -12.52 0.11
CA ALA A 340 13.35 -13.44 0.37
C ALA A 340 12.89 -14.20 -0.89
N GLU A 341 12.91 -13.55 -2.05
CA GLU A 341 12.58 -14.15 -3.35
C GLU A 341 13.61 -15.20 -3.78
N THR A 342 14.91 -14.89 -3.66
CA THR A 342 15.98 -15.83 -4.02
C THR A 342 16.08 -17.02 -3.07
N GLY A 343 15.60 -16.91 -1.82
CA GLY A 343 15.54 -18.01 -0.86
C GLY A 343 14.36 -18.96 -1.08
N ALA A 344 13.27 -18.48 -1.69
CA ALA A 344 12.09 -19.29 -1.98
C ALA A 344 12.19 -20.10 -3.29
N GLU A 345 13.09 -19.71 -4.22
CA GLU A 345 13.38 -20.48 -5.44
C GLU A 345 14.41 -21.61 -5.22
N ALA A 346 15.06 -21.62 -4.06
CA ALA A 346 16.08 -22.62 -3.71
C ALA A 346 15.59 -23.74 -2.77
N SER A 347 14.29 -23.75 -2.41
CA SER A 347 13.63 -24.79 -1.60
C SER A 347 12.55 -25.48 -2.40
#